data_1dbff7ccc88f3a69c9309bbd325cff16
#
_entry.id   1dbff7ccc88f3a69c9309bbd325cff16
#
_cell.length_a   1.000
_cell.length_b   1.000
_cell.length_c   1.000
_cell.angle_alpha   90.00
_cell.angle_beta   90.00
_cell.angle_gamma   90.00
#
_symmetry.space_group_name_H-M   'P 1'
#
loop_
_entity.id
_entity.type
_entity.pdbx_description
1 polymer ?
#
loop_
_entity_poly.entity_id
_entity_poly.type
_entity_poly.pdbx_seq_one_letter_code
_entity_poly.pdbx_strand_id
1 'polypeptide(L)'
;RYLQMTGKLGNPMVILSLGLLSFFLPFSFVPCLSGIFLLYYFYTQSILLLGVGALFFVFVFIIQSSVRGKYAILIAAMPLCFFFRIPYFLPLLMGLTMGLSAFISLDLGILVYYFLRYIREYKDKFSTGGDLVEQLDAFSGNLAPFIKNKELFLVLLLFTLAALAIFVIRNFSFNYSFETALVIGLCL
;
A
#
# COMPACT_ATOMS: atom_id res chain seq x y z
N ARG A 1 14.99 7.03 -7.61
CA ARG A 1 14.47 8.43 -7.75
C ARG A 1 13.04 8.61 -7.22
N TYR A 2 12.34 7.57 -6.76
CA TYR A 2 10.94 7.69 -6.31
C TYR A 2 10.78 8.14 -4.87
N LEU A 3 11.70 7.80 -4.01
CA LEU A 3 11.90 8.42 -2.70
C LEU A 3 13.33 8.92 -2.73
N GLN A 4 13.55 10.23 -2.92
CA GLN A 4 14.85 10.82 -2.63
C GLN A 4 15.05 10.73 -1.12
N MET A 5 15.47 9.57 -0.66
CA MET A 5 15.93 9.37 0.71
C MET A 5 17.28 10.08 0.81
N THR A 6 17.23 11.37 1.05
CA THR A 6 18.39 12.20 1.38
C THR A 6 18.79 11.84 2.81
N GLY A 7 19.97 11.25 2.97
CA GLY A 7 20.51 10.94 4.28
C GLY A 7 20.98 9.48 4.43
N LYS A 8 21.22 9.06 5.65
CA LYS A 8 21.74 7.73 6.02
C LYS A 8 20.87 6.56 5.53
N LEU A 9 19.57 6.79 5.29
CA LEU A 9 18.61 5.78 4.78
C LEU A 9 18.73 5.51 3.27
N GLY A 10 19.29 6.44 2.48
CA GLY A 10 19.56 6.24 1.06
C GLY A 10 20.80 5.39 0.77
N ASN A 11 21.48 4.96 1.81
CA ASN A 11 22.68 4.12 1.66
C ASN A 11 22.26 2.72 1.14
N PRO A 12 22.79 2.25 -0.01
CA PRO A 12 22.43 0.95 -0.58
C PRO A 12 22.70 -0.22 0.38
N MET A 13 23.66 -0.09 1.29
CA MET A 13 23.91 -1.11 2.32
C MET A 13 22.73 -1.25 3.30
N VAL A 14 22.10 -0.14 3.69
CA VAL A 14 20.92 -0.17 4.60
C VAL A 14 19.74 -0.82 3.90
N ILE A 15 19.49 -0.49 2.63
CA ILE A 15 18.42 -1.07 1.83
C ILE A 15 18.64 -2.58 1.65
N LEU A 16 19.87 -3.00 1.38
CA LEU A 16 20.22 -4.41 1.19
C LEU A 16 20.11 -5.21 2.49
N SER A 17 20.58 -4.66 3.62
CA SER A 17 20.45 -5.30 4.93
C SER A 17 19.00 -5.50 5.35
N LEU A 18 18.13 -4.57 5.02
CA LEU A 18 16.69 -4.67 5.25
C LEU A 18 16.01 -5.70 4.35
N GLY A 19 16.39 -5.73 3.08
CA GLY A 19 15.93 -6.77 2.16
C GLY A 19 16.29 -8.16 2.63
N LEU A 20 17.52 -8.34 3.10
CA LEU A 20 17.97 -9.60 3.71
C LEU A 20 17.20 -9.92 4.99
N LEU A 21 17.01 -8.94 5.87
CA LEU A 21 16.26 -9.13 7.11
C LEU A 21 14.81 -9.55 6.83
N SER A 22 14.15 -8.94 5.86
CA SER A 22 12.77 -9.27 5.50
C SER A 22 12.63 -10.68 4.91
N PHE A 23 13.70 -11.27 4.37
CA PHE A 23 13.70 -12.65 3.87
C PHE A 23 13.61 -13.69 5.01
N PHE A 24 14.20 -13.37 6.17
CA PHE A 24 14.16 -14.26 7.34
C PHE A 24 12.92 -14.07 8.21
N LEU A 25 12.19 -12.95 8.07
CA LEU A 25 11.01 -12.69 8.87
C LEU A 25 9.76 -13.39 8.30
N PRO A 26 8.84 -13.86 9.18
CA PRO A 26 7.52 -14.33 8.75
C PRO A 26 6.77 -13.24 7.97
N PHE A 27 6.04 -13.65 6.94
CA PHE A 27 5.30 -12.73 6.03
C PHE A 27 4.39 -11.73 6.75
N SER A 28 3.89 -12.07 7.93
CA SER A 28 3.06 -11.17 8.76
C SER A 28 3.82 -9.97 9.32
N PHE A 29 5.14 -10.08 9.52
CA PHE A 29 5.97 -9.00 10.07
C PHE A 29 6.54 -8.05 9.02
N VAL A 30 6.55 -8.44 7.76
CA VAL A 30 7.09 -7.62 6.66
C VAL A 30 6.41 -6.25 6.57
N PRO A 31 5.06 -6.13 6.60
CA PRO A 31 4.40 -4.82 6.57
C PRO A 31 4.67 -4.00 7.83
N CYS A 32 4.82 -4.63 9.01
CA CYS A 32 5.20 -3.92 10.23
C CYS A 32 6.60 -3.32 10.11
N LEU A 33 7.56 -4.08 9.62
CA LEU A 33 8.93 -3.62 9.39
C LEU A 33 8.96 -2.47 8.38
N SER A 34 8.25 -2.60 7.26
CA SER A 34 8.15 -1.54 6.25
C SER A 34 7.46 -0.29 6.81
N GLY A 35 6.44 -0.45 7.65
CA GLY A 35 5.75 0.65 8.34
C GLY A 35 6.68 1.42 9.29
N ILE A 36 7.46 0.72 10.11
CA ILE A 36 8.46 1.34 11.02
C ILE A 36 9.47 2.17 10.22
N PHE A 37 9.93 1.64 9.09
CA PHE A 37 10.85 2.35 8.20
C PHE A 37 10.26 3.62 7.62
N LEU A 38 9.02 3.56 7.18
CA LEU A 38 8.29 4.73 6.67
C LEU A 38 8.06 5.76 7.78
N LEU A 39 7.74 5.32 8.99
CA LEU A 39 7.60 6.22 10.15
C LEU A 39 8.93 6.91 10.50
N TYR A 40 10.04 6.18 10.45
CA TYR A 40 11.36 6.80 10.65
C TYR A 40 11.67 7.82 9.55
N TYR A 41 11.32 7.53 8.30
CA TYR A 41 11.44 8.49 7.21
C TYR A 41 10.59 9.74 7.46
N PHE A 42 9.34 9.59 7.92
CA PHE A 42 8.46 10.72 8.25
C PHE A 42 9.00 11.56 9.40
N TYR A 43 9.59 10.92 10.41
CA TYR A 43 10.25 11.61 11.52
C TYR A 43 11.37 12.54 11.04
N THR A 44 12.16 12.11 10.05
CA THR A 44 13.24 12.94 9.49
C THR A 44 12.74 14.13 8.66
N GLN A 45 11.47 14.14 8.26
CA GLN A 45 10.88 15.23 7.47
C GLN A 45 10.12 16.24 8.34
N SER A 46 9.21 15.76 9.18
CA SER A 46 8.39 16.58 10.07
C SER A 46 7.77 15.73 11.17
N ILE A 47 7.68 16.29 12.38
CA ILE A 47 7.04 15.62 13.53
C ILE A 47 5.53 15.45 13.30
N LEU A 48 4.90 16.38 12.59
CA LEU A 48 3.49 16.29 12.21
C LEU A 48 3.26 15.13 11.23
N LEU A 49 4.14 14.98 10.24
CA LEU A 49 4.08 13.92 9.25
C LEU A 49 4.27 12.55 9.90
N LEU A 50 5.11 12.46 10.93
CA LEU A 50 5.24 11.29 11.79
C LEU A 50 3.91 10.96 12.49
N GLY A 51 3.26 11.94 13.12
CA GLY A 51 1.98 11.74 13.83
C GLY A 51 0.88 11.23 12.91
N VAL A 52 0.70 11.87 11.77
CA VAL A 52 -0.29 11.47 10.76
C VAL A 52 0.03 10.09 10.18
N GLY A 53 1.29 9.85 9.84
CA GLY A 53 1.74 8.56 9.34
C GLY A 53 1.53 7.43 10.37
N ALA A 54 1.84 7.69 11.64
CA ALA A 54 1.63 6.74 12.72
C ALA A 54 0.15 6.39 12.88
N LEU A 55 -0.73 7.39 12.90
CA LEU A 55 -2.17 7.20 12.99
C LEU A 55 -2.71 6.40 11.81
N PHE A 56 -2.25 6.71 10.60
CA PHE A 56 -2.61 5.98 9.38
C PHE A 56 -2.14 4.51 9.44
N PHE A 57 -0.90 4.24 9.86
CA PHE A 57 -0.40 2.87 9.96
C PHE A 57 -1.08 2.08 11.08
N VAL A 58 -1.42 2.71 12.20
CA VAL A 58 -2.23 2.07 13.26
C VAL A 58 -3.58 1.66 12.70
N PHE A 59 -4.25 2.52 11.94
CA PHE A 59 -5.52 2.22 11.27
C PHE A 59 -5.38 1.01 10.32
N VAL A 60 -4.38 1.02 9.44
CA VAL A 60 -4.08 -0.10 8.52
C VAL A 60 -3.81 -1.38 9.30
N PHE A 61 -3.04 -1.31 10.39
CA PHE A 61 -2.69 -2.45 11.21
C PHE A 61 -3.90 -3.06 11.94
N ILE A 62 -4.80 -2.22 12.46
CA ILE A 62 -6.05 -2.67 13.11
C ILE A 62 -6.90 -3.45 12.12
N ILE A 63 -7.13 -2.93 10.92
CA ILE A 63 -7.91 -3.63 9.90
C ILE A 63 -7.19 -4.92 9.48
N GLN A 64 -5.88 -4.88 9.27
CA GLN A 64 -5.10 -6.05 8.88
C GLN A 64 -5.11 -7.15 9.95
N SER A 65 -5.15 -6.79 11.24
CA SER A 65 -5.22 -7.77 12.33
C SER A 65 -6.53 -8.60 12.32
N SER A 66 -7.59 -8.04 11.73
CA SER A 66 -8.86 -8.73 11.53
C SER A 66 -8.84 -9.73 10.36
N VAL A 67 -7.81 -9.66 9.51
CA VAL A 67 -7.61 -10.54 8.35
C VAL A 67 -6.51 -11.56 8.66
N ARG A 68 -6.55 -12.70 7.98
CA ARG A 68 -5.51 -13.74 8.17
C ARG A 68 -4.11 -13.17 7.88
N GLY A 69 -3.20 -13.28 8.83
CA GLY A 69 -1.85 -12.69 8.79
C GLY A 69 -1.03 -13.04 7.53
N LYS A 70 -1.29 -14.19 6.89
CA LYS A 70 -0.62 -14.59 5.64
C LYS A 70 -0.85 -13.63 4.47
N TYR A 71 -1.93 -12.84 4.49
CA TYR A 71 -2.22 -11.87 3.43
C TYR A 71 -1.61 -10.49 3.70
N ALA A 72 -1.00 -10.29 4.85
CA ALA A 72 -0.39 -9.02 5.23
C ALA A 72 0.70 -8.55 4.25
N ILE A 73 1.42 -9.49 3.63
CA ILE A 73 2.45 -9.18 2.63
C ILE A 73 1.91 -8.38 1.43
N LEU A 74 0.61 -8.51 1.13
CA LEU A 74 -0.03 -7.83 0.00
C LEU A 74 -0.05 -6.31 0.18
N ILE A 75 -0.12 -5.84 1.44
CA ILE A 75 -0.06 -4.41 1.77
C ILE A 75 1.28 -3.82 1.33
N ALA A 76 2.38 -4.55 1.49
CA ALA A 76 3.69 -4.10 1.04
C ALA A 76 3.93 -4.39 -0.45
N ALA A 77 3.34 -5.46 -0.98
CA ALA A 77 3.50 -5.85 -2.38
C ALA A 77 2.79 -4.89 -3.34
N MET A 78 1.63 -4.34 -2.96
CA MET A 78 0.86 -3.41 -3.81
C MET A 78 1.64 -2.14 -4.18
N PRO A 79 2.20 -1.37 -3.24
CA PRO A 79 3.06 -0.23 -3.56
C PRO A 79 4.25 -0.60 -4.47
N LEU A 80 4.84 -1.79 -4.28
CA LEU A 80 5.91 -2.29 -5.13
C LEU A 80 5.44 -2.54 -6.56
N CYS A 81 4.28 -3.15 -6.76
CA CYS A 81 3.73 -3.39 -8.11
C CYS A 81 3.40 -2.07 -8.84
N PHE A 82 2.90 -1.07 -8.13
CA PHE A 82 2.74 0.27 -8.71
C PHE A 82 4.10 0.90 -9.08
N PHE A 83 5.14 0.67 -8.28
CA PHE A 83 6.50 1.12 -8.58
C PHE A 83 7.05 0.48 -9.85
N PHE A 84 6.85 -0.83 -10.03
CA PHE A 84 7.27 -1.58 -11.23
C PHE A 84 6.35 -1.36 -12.45
N ARG A 85 5.27 -0.58 -12.30
CA ARG A 85 4.26 -0.33 -13.33
C ARG A 85 3.51 -1.59 -13.80
N ILE A 86 3.37 -2.58 -12.91
CA ILE A 86 2.61 -3.81 -13.15
C ILE A 86 1.52 -4.00 -12.07
N PRO A 87 0.66 -3.00 -11.80
CA PRO A 87 -0.30 -3.07 -10.70
C PRO A 87 -1.36 -4.15 -10.91
N TYR A 88 -1.70 -4.48 -12.16
CA TYR A 88 -2.73 -5.47 -12.50
C TYR A 88 -2.35 -6.91 -12.15
N PHE A 89 -1.06 -7.18 -11.97
CA PHE A 89 -0.56 -8.53 -11.65
C PHE A 89 -1.11 -9.05 -10.32
N LEU A 90 -1.18 -8.20 -9.29
CA LEU A 90 -1.64 -8.61 -7.96
C LEU A 90 -3.14 -8.98 -7.92
N PRO A 91 -4.09 -8.17 -8.43
CA PRO A 91 -5.50 -8.56 -8.47
C PRO A 91 -5.74 -9.87 -9.20
N LEU A 92 -5.03 -10.10 -10.33
CA LEU A 92 -5.10 -11.34 -11.09
C LEU A 92 -4.60 -12.53 -10.26
N LEU A 93 -3.40 -12.42 -9.68
CA LEU A 93 -2.81 -13.48 -8.87
C LEU A 93 -3.69 -13.80 -7.65
N MET A 94 -4.26 -12.78 -7.01
CA MET A 94 -5.13 -12.96 -5.85
C MET A 94 -6.46 -13.62 -6.20
N GLY A 95 -7.11 -13.19 -7.27
CA GLY A 95 -8.35 -13.81 -7.74
C GLY A 95 -8.17 -15.29 -8.05
N LEU A 96 -7.00 -15.65 -8.61
CA LEU A 96 -6.68 -17.04 -8.97
C LEU A 96 -6.24 -17.92 -7.78
N THR A 97 -5.60 -17.37 -6.75
CA THR A 97 -4.94 -18.21 -5.72
C THR A 97 -5.51 -18.04 -4.32
N MET A 98 -6.09 -16.87 -4.01
CA MET A 98 -6.46 -16.50 -2.65
C MET A 98 -7.98 -16.49 -2.45
N GLY A 99 -8.42 -16.36 -1.19
CA GLY A 99 -9.83 -16.24 -0.82
C GLY A 99 -10.27 -14.80 -0.67
N LEU A 100 -11.57 -14.59 -0.47
CA LEU A 100 -12.23 -13.27 -0.32
C LEU A 100 -11.56 -12.35 0.72
N SER A 101 -11.03 -12.93 1.81
CA SER A 101 -10.36 -12.14 2.86
C SER A 101 -9.07 -11.45 2.38
N ALA A 102 -8.48 -11.89 1.26
CA ALA A 102 -7.30 -11.26 0.69
C ALA A 102 -7.60 -9.91 0.01
N PHE A 103 -8.84 -9.67 -0.41
CA PHE A 103 -9.24 -8.42 -1.06
C PHE A 103 -9.10 -7.23 -0.11
N ILE A 104 -9.40 -7.41 1.18
CA ILE A 104 -9.19 -6.37 2.19
C ILE A 104 -7.71 -5.95 2.25
N SER A 105 -6.79 -6.92 2.21
CA SER A 105 -5.36 -6.63 2.22
C SER A 105 -4.88 -5.97 0.93
N LEU A 106 -5.51 -6.27 -0.21
CA LEU A 106 -5.24 -5.61 -1.49
C LEU A 106 -5.68 -4.14 -1.43
N ASP A 107 -6.90 -3.88 -0.98
CA ASP A 107 -7.45 -2.53 -0.88
C ASP A 107 -6.64 -1.66 0.09
N LEU A 108 -6.21 -2.23 1.22
CA LEU A 108 -5.28 -1.57 2.14
C LEU A 108 -3.94 -1.25 1.48
N GLY A 109 -3.42 -2.14 0.65
CA GLY A 109 -2.18 -1.91 -0.11
C GLY A 109 -2.30 -0.75 -1.11
N ILE A 110 -3.45 -0.65 -1.82
CA ILE A 110 -3.75 0.47 -2.71
C ILE A 110 -3.81 1.78 -1.91
N LEU A 111 -4.49 1.75 -0.76
CA LEU A 111 -4.65 2.91 0.11
C LEU A 111 -3.29 3.39 0.64
N VAL A 112 -2.40 2.47 1.03
CA VAL A 112 -1.01 2.79 1.43
C VAL A 112 -0.25 3.44 0.27
N TYR A 113 -0.37 2.93 -0.95
CA TYR A 113 0.30 3.51 -2.12
C TYR A 113 -0.15 4.96 -2.37
N TYR A 114 -1.47 5.21 -2.39
CA TYR A 114 -2.00 6.55 -2.61
C TYR A 114 -1.67 7.51 -1.46
N PHE A 115 -1.61 7.01 -0.23
CA PHE A 115 -1.16 7.80 0.91
C PHE A 115 0.31 8.22 0.79
N LEU A 116 1.19 7.31 0.39
CA LEU A 116 2.60 7.62 0.13
C LEU A 116 2.78 8.60 -1.03
N ARG A 117 1.97 8.46 -2.10
CA ARG A 117 1.94 9.38 -3.23
C ARG A 117 1.50 10.78 -2.77
N TYR A 118 0.46 10.85 -1.95
CA TYR A 118 -0.04 12.10 -1.38
C TYR A 118 1.02 12.80 -0.53
N ILE A 119 1.65 12.10 0.41
CA ILE A 119 2.72 12.68 1.24
C ILE A 119 3.86 13.21 0.37
N ARG A 120 4.25 12.47 -0.65
CA ARG A 120 5.32 12.89 -1.56
C ARG A 120 4.97 14.16 -2.32
N GLU A 121 3.74 14.31 -2.77
CA GLU A 121 3.27 15.47 -3.54
C GLU A 121 3.19 16.73 -2.67
N TYR A 122 2.86 16.57 -1.40
CA TYR A 122 2.71 17.68 -0.45
C TYR A 122 3.89 17.85 0.50
N LYS A 123 4.97 17.10 0.33
CA LYS A 123 6.15 17.11 1.20
C LYS A 123 6.69 18.52 1.45
N ASP A 124 6.81 19.35 0.41
CA ASP A 124 7.38 20.68 0.52
C ASP A 124 6.52 21.65 1.35
N LYS A 125 5.22 21.38 1.40
CA LYS A 125 4.28 22.16 2.24
C LYS A 125 4.36 21.80 3.72
N PHE A 126 4.81 20.58 4.06
CA PHE A 126 4.96 20.11 5.43
C PHE A 126 6.35 20.39 6.02
N SER A 127 7.35 20.66 5.19
CA SER A 127 8.72 20.93 5.59
C SER A 127 9.01 22.41 5.85
N THR A 128 8.12 23.33 5.51
CA THR A 128 8.24 24.75 5.85
C THR A 128 8.09 24.90 7.35
N GLY A 129 9.16 25.33 8.01
CA GLY A 129 9.32 25.45 9.46
C GLY A 129 8.41 26.50 10.15
N GLY A 130 7.11 26.40 9.92
CA GLY A 130 6.07 27.13 10.62
C GLY A 130 5.69 26.49 11.96
N ASP A 131 4.93 27.19 12.77
CA ASP A 131 4.40 26.71 14.03
C ASP A 131 3.53 25.45 13.80
N LEU A 132 3.46 24.55 14.78
CA LEU A 132 2.67 23.31 14.71
C LEU A 132 1.21 23.57 14.33
N VAL A 133 0.65 24.72 14.75
CA VAL A 133 -0.72 25.12 14.42
C VAL A 133 -0.88 25.40 12.92
N GLU A 134 0.06 26.12 12.31
CA GLU A 134 0.06 26.41 10.88
C GLU A 134 0.21 25.15 10.03
N GLN A 135 1.05 24.21 10.50
CA GLN A 135 1.22 22.91 9.84
C GLN A 135 -0.05 22.05 9.93
N LEU A 136 -0.77 22.08 11.08
CA LEU A 136 -2.04 21.39 11.26
C LEU A 136 -3.14 21.94 10.36
N ASP A 137 -3.23 23.27 10.24
CA ASP A 137 -4.21 23.93 9.37
C ASP A 137 -3.90 23.64 7.89
N ALA A 138 -2.65 23.67 7.51
CA ALA A 138 -2.22 23.28 6.16
C ALA A 138 -2.54 21.79 5.88
N PHE A 139 -2.37 20.91 6.86
CA PHE A 139 -2.69 19.48 6.72
C PHE A 139 -4.21 19.26 6.61
N SER A 140 -5.00 19.86 7.49
CA SER A 140 -6.47 19.72 7.48
C SER A 140 -7.08 20.25 6.18
N GLY A 141 -6.60 21.38 5.67
CA GLY A 141 -7.01 21.94 4.38
C GLY A 141 -6.62 21.07 3.18
N ASN A 142 -5.50 20.35 3.26
CA ASN A 142 -5.02 19.47 2.19
C ASN A 142 -5.52 18.02 2.30
N LEU A 143 -6.14 17.59 3.41
CA LEU A 143 -6.76 16.25 3.54
C LEU A 143 -7.98 16.07 2.63
N ALA A 144 -8.75 17.14 2.40
CA ALA A 144 -9.93 17.08 1.55
C ALA A 144 -9.63 16.60 0.12
N PRO A 145 -8.54 17.00 -0.56
CA PRO A 145 -8.14 16.46 -1.85
C PRO A 145 -7.79 14.96 -1.82
N PHE A 146 -7.21 14.46 -0.72
CA PHE A 146 -6.93 13.02 -0.58
C PHE A 146 -8.22 12.21 -0.48
N ILE A 147 -9.15 12.62 0.39
CA ILE A 147 -10.43 11.93 0.59
C ILE A 147 -11.33 12.03 -0.65
N LYS A 148 -11.27 13.16 -1.39
CA LYS A 148 -12.04 13.38 -2.62
C LYS A 148 -11.34 12.88 -3.89
N ASN A 149 -10.23 12.17 -3.77
CA ASN A 149 -9.47 11.68 -4.91
C ASN A 149 -10.25 10.60 -5.67
N LYS A 150 -10.88 11.01 -6.78
CA LYS A 150 -11.66 10.11 -7.65
C LYS A 150 -10.80 8.99 -8.23
N GLU A 151 -9.52 9.24 -8.51
CA GLU A 151 -8.59 8.24 -9.03
C GLU A 151 -8.40 7.10 -8.03
N LEU A 152 -8.21 7.41 -6.73
CA LEU A 152 -8.09 6.42 -5.67
C LEU A 152 -9.33 5.51 -5.60
N PHE A 153 -10.51 6.10 -5.54
CA PHE A 153 -11.75 5.33 -5.44
C PHE A 153 -12.01 4.48 -6.69
N LEU A 154 -11.71 5.02 -7.87
CA LEU A 154 -11.88 4.33 -9.14
C LEU A 154 -10.92 3.12 -9.24
N VAL A 155 -9.65 3.30 -8.89
CA VAL A 155 -8.65 2.22 -8.90
C VAL A 155 -8.99 1.15 -7.87
N LEU A 156 -9.40 1.54 -6.66
CA LEU A 156 -9.81 0.62 -5.61
C LEU A 156 -11.00 -0.23 -6.07
N LEU A 157 -12.04 0.42 -6.59
CA LEU A 157 -13.23 -0.27 -7.08
C LEU A 157 -12.92 -1.19 -8.27
N LEU A 158 -12.11 -0.72 -9.24
CA LEU A 158 -11.76 -1.47 -10.43
C LEU A 158 -10.94 -2.73 -10.07
N PHE A 159 -9.96 -2.60 -9.19
CA PHE A 159 -9.10 -3.73 -8.80
C PHE A 159 -9.85 -4.76 -7.96
N THR A 160 -10.71 -4.31 -7.05
CA THR A 160 -11.57 -5.19 -6.25
C THR A 160 -12.55 -5.93 -7.14
N LEU A 161 -13.20 -5.24 -8.10
CA LEU A 161 -14.11 -5.88 -9.05
C LEU A 161 -13.38 -6.87 -9.96
N ALA A 162 -12.20 -6.53 -10.47
CA ALA A 162 -11.40 -7.43 -11.30
C ALA A 162 -11.03 -8.70 -10.54
N ALA A 163 -10.49 -8.55 -9.33
CA ALA A 163 -10.12 -9.69 -8.48
C ALA A 163 -11.34 -10.55 -8.11
N LEU A 164 -12.48 -9.92 -7.85
CA LEU A 164 -13.73 -10.60 -7.53
C LEU A 164 -14.28 -11.36 -8.74
N ALA A 165 -14.26 -10.77 -9.94
CA ALA A 165 -14.67 -11.43 -11.17
C ALA A 165 -13.85 -12.69 -11.43
N ILE A 166 -12.52 -12.60 -11.32
CA ILE A 166 -11.59 -13.73 -11.48
C ILE A 166 -11.87 -14.81 -10.43
N PHE A 167 -12.09 -14.42 -9.18
CA PHE A 167 -12.40 -15.33 -8.08
C PHE A 167 -13.73 -16.07 -8.32
N VAL A 168 -14.76 -15.37 -8.77
CA VAL A 168 -16.07 -15.96 -9.06
C VAL A 168 -15.95 -16.97 -10.22
N ILE A 169 -15.30 -16.59 -11.31
CA ILE A 169 -15.11 -17.48 -12.49
C ILE A 169 -14.34 -18.73 -12.09
N ARG A 170 -13.27 -18.59 -11.29
CA ARG A 170 -12.50 -19.73 -10.80
C ARG A 170 -13.35 -20.70 -9.98
N ASN A 171 -14.33 -20.18 -9.23
CA ASN A 171 -15.18 -21.00 -8.34
C ASN A 171 -16.37 -21.66 -9.03
N PHE A 172 -16.57 -21.39 -10.34
CA PHE A 172 -17.57 -22.11 -11.10
C PHE A 172 -17.19 -23.59 -11.31
N SER A 173 -18.15 -24.49 -11.22
CA SER A 173 -17.96 -25.93 -11.32
C SER A 173 -17.93 -26.46 -12.76
N PHE A 174 -17.24 -25.80 -13.69
CA PHE A 174 -17.01 -26.33 -15.03
C PHE A 174 -15.54 -26.69 -15.26
N ASN A 175 -15.31 -27.65 -16.18
CA ASN A 175 -14.01 -28.28 -16.39
C ASN A 175 -13.01 -27.28 -16.88
N TYR A 176 -12.56 -26.35 -16.84
CA TYR A 176 -11.61 -25.33 -17.30
C TYR A 176 -11.85 -23.95 -16.65
N SER A 177 -12.49 -23.93 -15.46
CA SER A 177 -12.78 -22.68 -14.74
C SER A 177 -11.52 -21.87 -14.41
N PHE A 178 -10.43 -22.54 -14.11
CA PHE A 178 -9.15 -21.90 -13.78
C PHE A 178 -8.50 -21.27 -15.02
N GLU A 179 -8.47 -21.98 -16.14
CA GLU A 179 -7.91 -21.50 -17.41
C GLU A 179 -8.73 -20.32 -17.96
N THR A 180 -10.04 -20.41 -17.89
CA THR A 180 -10.93 -19.30 -18.30
C THR A 180 -10.78 -18.08 -17.40
N ALA A 181 -10.65 -18.28 -16.09
CA ALA A 181 -10.39 -17.19 -15.15
C ALA A 181 -9.04 -16.49 -15.45
N LEU A 182 -8.02 -17.26 -15.82
CA LEU A 182 -6.71 -16.73 -16.18
C LEU A 182 -6.77 -15.94 -17.49
N VAL A 183 -7.42 -16.46 -18.52
CA VAL A 183 -7.56 -15.77 -19.82
C VAL A 183 -8.36 -14.47 -19.65
N ILE A 184 -9.48 -14.51 -18.93
CA ILE A 184 -10.30 -13.31 -18.69
C ILE A 184 -9.53 -12.29 -17.85
N GLY A 185 -8.79 -12.75 -16.84
CA GLY A 185 -7.96 -11.88 -16.00
C GLY A 185 -6.81 -11.21 -16.76
N LEU A 186 -6.31 -11.82 -17.84
CA LEU A 186 -5.30 -11.21 -18.71
C LEU A 186 -5.91 -10.22 -19.73
N CYS A 187 -7.21 -10.36 -20.01
CA CYS A 187 -7.91 -9.44 -20.91
C CYS A 187 -8.50 -8.22 -20.20
N LEU A 188 -8.66 -8.26 -18.87
CA LEU A 188 -9.12 -7.16 -18.02
C LEU A 188 -7.98 -6.19 -17.70
#